data_df228c0d3a70256ba18af5b0ff2a9cd7
#
_entry.id   df228c0d3a70256ba18af5b0ff2a9cd7
#
_cell.length_a   1.000
_cell.length_b   1.000
_cell.length_c   1.000
_cell.angle_alpha   90.00
_cell.angle_beta   90.00
_cell.angle_gamma   90.00
#
_symmetry.space_group_name_H-M   'P 1'
#
loop_
_entity.id
_entity.type
_entity.pdbx_description
1 polymer ?
#
loop_
_entity_poly.entity_id
_entity_poly.type
_entity_poly.pdbx_seq_one_letter_code
_entity_poly.pdbx_strand_id
1 'polypeptide(L)'
;LSLACVVGVGLVGSSLAVAQGLSPREAISKMKLPSGWQVEVVAAEPLVRQPVAIDFDDRGRLWVLQYLQYPNPEGLQRVQVDRFSRTRYDRVPEPPPKGPRGADRLTIVTDSNGDGVADEARDFINGLNLASGFAVGHGGVFV
;
A
#
# COMPACT_ATOMS: atom_id res chain seq x y z
N LEU A 1 -39.28 18.61 -49.12
CA LEU A 1 -38.08 17.77 -48.96
C LEU A 1 -37.37 18.19 -47.67
N SER A 2 -37.60 17.40 -46.58
CA SER A 2 -36.89 17.61 -45.29
C SER A 2 -35.73 16.62 -45.21
N LEU A 3 -34.55 17.17 -45.07
CA LEU A 3 -33.30 16.39 -44.88
C LEU A 3 -33.04 16.27 -43.34
N ALA A 4 -33.25 15.09 -42.81
CA ALA A 4 -32.91 14.78 -41.42
C ALA A 4 -31.44 14.37 -41.33
N CYS A 5 -30.63 15.18 -40.65
CA CYS A 5 -29.25 14.88 -40.36
C CYS A 5 -29.20 14.08 -39.02
N VAL A 6 -28.88 12.77 -39.10
CA VAL A 6 -28.63 11.91 -37.93
C VAL A 6 -27.20 12.08 -37.54
N VAL A 7 -26.93 12.78 -36.45
CA VAL A 7 -25.62 12.85 -35.82
C VAL A 7 -25.45 11.62 -34.93
N GLY A 8 -24.69 10.65 -35.39
CA GLY A 8 -24.27 9.51 -34.59
C GLY A 8 -23.21 9.92 -33.55
N VAL A 9 -23.61 9.96 -32.28
CA VAL A 9 -22.66 10.11 -31.17
C VAL A 9 -21.97 8.78 -30.95
N GLY A 10 -20.75 8.66 -31.45
CA GLY A 10 -19.88 7.53 -31.15
C GLY A 10 -19.45 7.60 -29.67
N LEU A 11 -19.94 6.67 -28.85
CA LEU A 11 -19.40 6.41 -27.52
C LEU A 11 -17.97 5.86 -27.67
N VAL A 12 -16.98 6.73 -27.50
CA VAL A 12 -15.58 6.32 -27.32
C VAL A 12 -15.49 5.76 -25.90
N GLY A 13 -15.58 4.44 -25.78
CA GLY A 13 -15.32 3.75 -24.54
C GLY A 13 -13.86 3.98 -24.14
N SER A 14 -13.60 4.86 -23.17
CA SER A 14 -12.29 4.98 -22.54
C SER A 14 -12.01 3.69 -21.79
N SER A 15 -11.25 2.76 -22.39
CA SER A 15 -10.64 1.67 -21.64
C SER A 15 -9.64 2.29 -20.68
N LEU A 16 -9.98 2.33 -19.40
CA LEU A 16 -9.01 2.59 -18.34
C LEU A 16 -7.96 1.47 -18.43
N ALA A 17 -6.80 1.78 -19.00
CA ALA A 17 -5.65 0.91 -18.89
C ALA A 17 -5.22 0.91 -17.42
N VAL A 18 -5.78 -0.02 -16.65
CA VAL A 18 -5.27 -0.33 -15.32
C VAL A 18 -3.92 -0.98 -15.56
N ALA A 19 -2.85 -0.36 -15.08
CA ALA A 19 -1.54 -1.01 -15.00
C ALA A 19 -1.68 -2.16 -14.00
N GLN A 20 -2.10 -3.32 -14.49
CA GLN A 20 -2.30 -4.50 -13.68
C GLN A 20 -0.96 -5.19 -13.52
N GLY A 21 -0.47 -5.21 -12.28
CA GLY A 21 0.51 -6.20 -11.86
C GLY A 21 -0.07 -7.61 -12.03
N LEU A 22 0.78 -8.61 -11.87
CA LEU A 22 0.31 -10.01 -11.87
C LEU A 22 -0.62 -10.22 -10.67
N SER A 23 -1.67 -11.00 -10.87
CA SER A 23 -2.46 -11.49 -9.73
C SER A 23 -1.56 -12.34 -8.81
N PRO A 24 -1.87 -12.44 -7.50
CA PRO A 24 -1.06 -13.23 -6.56
C PRO A 24 -0.82 -14.67 -7.04
N ARG A 25 -1.83 -15.32 -7.61
CA ARG A 25 -1.72 -16.67 -8.16
C ARG A 25 -0.82 -16.74 -9.38
N GLU A 26 -0.91 -15.78 -10.29
CA GLU A 26 -0.02 -15.68 -11.45
C GLU A 26 1.42 -15.38 -11.04
N ALA A 27 1.63 -14.54 -10.02
CA ALA A 27 2.95 -14.26 -9.48
C ALA A 27 3.62 -15.54 -8.96
N ILE A 28 2.92 -16.33 -8.14
CA ILE A 28 3.41 -17.62 -7.63
C ILE A 28 3.72 -18.57 -8.78
N SER A 29 2.85 -18.70 -9.78
CA SER A 29 3.06 -19.64 -10.89
C SER A 29 4.32 -19.36 -11.71
N LYS A 30 4.85 -18.14 -11.65
CA LYS A 30 6.09 -17.72 -12.33
C LYS A 30 7.33 -17.80 -11.46
N MET A 31 7.20 -18.09 -10.16
CA MET A 31 8.33 -18.23 -9.27
C MET A 31 9.06 -19.54 -9.53
N LYS A 32 10.39 -19.47 -9.57
CA LYS A 32 11.26 -20.66 -9.67
C LYS A 32 11.78 -20.99 -8.28
N LEU A 33 11.36 -22.12 -7.75
CA LEU A 33 11.73 -22.54 -6.41
C LEU A 33 12.73 -23.71 -6.47
N PRO A 34 13.63 -23.83 -5.48
CA PRO A 34 14.42 -25.03 -5.29
C PRO A 34 13.52 -26.25 -5.03
N SER A 35 14.04 -27.45 -5.30
CA SER A 35 13.31 -28.70 -5.02
C SER A 35 12.95 -28.79 -3.53
N GLY A 36 11.70 -29.16 -3.24
CA GLY A 36 11.18 -29.30 -1.88
C GLY A 36 10.67 -28.00 -1.23
N TRP A 37 10.76 -26.87 -1.93
CA TRP A 37 10.18 -25.60 -1.45
C TRP A 37 8.79 -25.37 -2.04
N GLN A 38 7.94 -24.77 -1.22
CA GLN A 38 6.60 -24.30 -1.62
C GLN A 38 6.48 -22.81 -1.31
N VAL A 39 5.63 -22.12 -2.06
CA VAL A 39 5.27 -20.71 -1.81
C VAL A 39 3.75 -20.59 -1.83
N GLU A 40 3.22 -19.87 -0.85
CA GLU A 40 1.79 -19.63 -0.69
C GLU A 40 1.53 -18.13 -0.51
N VAL A 41 0.33 -17.69 -0.89
CA VAL A 41 -0.12 -16.32 -0.64
C VAL A 41 -0.69 -16.28 0.77
N VAL A 42 -0.09 -15.49 1.65
CA VAL A 42 -0.64 -15.24 2.98
C VAL A 42 -1.59 -14.05 2.96
N ALA A 43 -1.21 -12.97 2.28
CA ALA A 43 -2.04 -11.77 2.13
C ALA A 43 -1.70 -11.05 0.83
N ALA A 44 -2.67 -10.35 0.26
CA ALA A 44 -2.51 -9.59 -0.97
C ALA A 44 -3.44 -8.36 -0.99
N GLU A 45 -3.33 -7.54 -2.03
CA GLU A 45 -4.29 -6.46 -2.25
C GLU A 45 -5.72 -7.02 -2.48
N PRO A 46 -6.74 -6.34 -1.98
CA PRO A 46 -6.72 -5.00 -1.34
C PRO A 46 -6.42 -5.02 0.17
N LEU A 47 -6.27 -6.20 0.78
CA LEU A 47 -6.13 -6.36 2.23
C LEU A 47 -4.84 -5.71 2.76
N VAL A 48 -3.72 -5.94 2.04
CA VAL A 48 -2.40 -5.38 2.32
C VAL A 48 -1.86 -4.71 1.08
N ARG A 49 -1.41 -3.45 1.21
CA ARG A 49 -0.83 -2.67 0.12
C ARG A 49 0.54 -2.12 0.52
N GLN A 50 1.49 -2.14 -0.41
CA GLN A 50 2.84 -1.59 -0.22
C GLN A 50 3.49 -1.96 1.12
N PRO A 51 3.59 -3.26 1.47
CA PRO A 51 4.22 -3.69 2.71
C PRO A 51 5.72 -3.39 2.66
N VAL A 52 6.27 -2.77 3.71
CA VAL A 52 7.71 -2.46 3.84
C VAL A 52 8.37 -3.21 4.99
N ALA A 53 7.59 -3.62 5.99
CA ALA A 53 8.06 -4.45 7.09
C ALA A 53 6.94 -5.39 7.55
N ILE A 54 7.33 -6.59 7.95
CA ILE A 54 6.43 -7.59 8.54
C ILE A 54 7.11 -8.21 9.75
N ASP A 55 6.32 -8.61 10.72
CA ASP A 55 6.76 -9.33 11.92
C ASP A 55 5.63 -10.18 12.49
N PHE A 56 5.96 -11.16 13.31
CA PHE A 56 4.99 -11.96 14.05
C PHE A 56 5.09 -11.66 15.54
N ASP A 57 3.95 -11.51 16.19
CA ASP A 57 3.92 -11.42 17.65
C ASP A 57 3.92 -12.81 18.33
N ASP A 58 4.01 -12.80 19.65
CA ASP A 58 4.02 -14.02 20.48
C ASP A 58 2.76 -14.90 20.32
N ARG A 59 1.71 -14.37 19.71
CA ARG A 59 0.46 -15.08 19.41
C ARG A 59 0.40 -15.59 17.98
N GLY A 60 1.48 -15.40 17.19
CA GLY A 60 1.55 -15.78 15.79
C GLY A 60 0.74 -14.89 14.84
N ARG A 61 0.29 -13.70 15.28
CA ARG A 61 -0.41 -12.76 14.40
C ARG A 61 0.58 -12.03 13.52
N LEU A 62 0.27 -11.92 12.24
CA LEU A 62 1.09 -11.19 11.28
C LEU A 62 0.82 -9.69 11.38
N TRP A 63 1.89 -8.93 11.64
CA TRP A 63 1.88 -7.48 11.63
C TRP A 63 2.52 -6.97 10.36
N VAL A 64 1.89 -5.99 9.72
CA VAL A 64 2.32 -5.46 8.43
C VAL A 64 2.34 -3.94 8.49
N LEU A 65 3.51 -3.35 8.25
CA LEU A 65 3.64 -1.91 8.05
C LEU A 65 3.41 -1.59 6.58
N GLN A 66 2.38 -0.82 6.30
CA GLN A 66 1.98 -0.39 4.97
C GLN A 66 2.45 1.05 4.71
N TYR A 67 3.31 1.24 3.72
CA TYR A 67 3.98 2.50 3.38
C TYR A 67 3.24 3.24 2.28
N LEU A 68 2.12 3.85 2.64
CA LEU A 68 1.17 4.46 1.69
C LEU A 68 1.43 5.95 1.44
N GLN A 69 2.28 6.59 2.28
CA GLN A 69 2.57 8.02 2.20
C GLN A 69 3.73 8.37 1.25
N TYR A 70 4.52 7.37 0.82
CA TYR A 70 5.64 7.60 -0.11
C TYR A 70 5.25 8.48 -1.33
N PRO A 71 6.11 9.38 -1.81
CA PRO A 71 7.51 9.56 -1.43
C PRO A 71 7.76 10.69 -0.42
N ASN A 72 6.78 11.49 -0.09
CA ASN A 72 6.98 12.68 0.74
C ASN A 72 6.11 12.66 1.98
N PRO A 73 6.60 13.17 3.13
CA PRO A 73 5.77 13.29 4.31
C PRO A 73 4.59 14.23 4.05
N GLU A 74 3.46 13.95 4.66
CA GLU A 74 2.30 14.84 4.62
C GLU A 74 2.65 16.19 5.23
N GLY A 75 2.13 17.25 4.64
CA GLY A 75 2.41 18.62 5.05
C GLY A 75 3.74 19.20 4.54
N LEU A 76 4.54 18.44 3.79
CA LEU A 76 5.76 18.95 3.17
C LEU A 76 5.40 19.83 1.96
N GLN A 77 5.85 21.09 1.99
CA GLN A 77 5.58 22.05 0.92
C GLN A 77 6.79 22.26 0.02
N ARG A 78 6.55 22.13 -1.27
CA ARG A 78 7.53 22.42 -2.31
C ARG A 78 7.66 23.95 -2.46
N VAL A 79 8.86 24.49 -2.28
CA VAL A 79 9.12 25.93 -2.42
C VAL A 79 9.79 26.29 -3.74
N GLN A 80 10.54 25.38 -4.34
CA GLN A 80 11.23 25.62 -5.60
C GLN A 80 11.50 24.31 -6.37
N VAL A 81 11.45 24.40 -7.70
CA VAL A 81 11.93 23.35 -8.60
C VAL A 81 12.91 23.99 -9.59
N ASP A 82 14.12 23.49 -9.68
CA ASP A 82 15.11 23.98 -10.64
C ASP A 82 14.93 23.34 -12.05
N ARG A 83 15.75 23.80 -13.01
CA ARG A 83 15.73 23.30 -14.38
C ARG A 83 16.09 21.81 -14.55
N PHE A 84 16.62 21.17 -13.50
CA PHE A 84 16.95 19.75 -13.48
C PHE A 84 15.92 18.94 -12.69
N SER A 85 14.75 19.48 -12.43
CA SER A 85 13.66 18.88 -11.63
C SER A 85 14.05 18.59 -10.18
N ARG A 86 15.13 19.20 -9.64
CA ARG A 86 15.45 19.07 -8.22
C ARG A 86 14.54 19.98 -7.42
N THR A 87 13.90 19.38 -6.42
CA THR A 87 12.92 20.06 -5.58
C THR A 87 13.57 20.52 -4.28
N ARG A 88 13.32 21.78 -3.92
CA ARG A 88 13.62 22.31 -2.59
C ARG A 88 12.32 22.44 -1.81
N TYR A 89 12.35 21.97 -0.57
CA TYR A 89 11.25 22.05 0.38
C TYR A 89 11.51 23.12 1.43
N ASP A 90 10.49 23.59 2.15
CA ASP A 90 10.62 24.55 3.23
C ASP A 90 11.25 23.89 4.46
N ARG A 91 10.51 23.13 5.20
CA ARG A 91 10.98 22.34 6.34
C ARG A 91 10.24 21.01 6.40
N VAL A 92 10.86 20.00 6.99
CA VAL A 92 10.20 18.75 7.27
C VAL A 92 9.17 18.97 8.38
N PRO A 93 7.90 18.58 8.18
CA PRO A 93 6.89 18.66 9.23
C PRO A 93 7.26 17.80 10.44
N GLU A 94 6.76 18.17 11.62
CA GLU A 94 6.86 17.30 12.78
C GLU A 94 6.04 16.02 12.56
N PRO A 95 6.47 14.89 13.12
CA PRO A 95 5.67 13.65 13.02
C PRO A 95 4.38 13.76 13.83
N PRO A 96 3.38 12.94 13.51
CA PRO A 96 2.19 12.80 14.36
C PRO A 96 2.57 12.45 15.82
N PRO A 97 1.82 12.91 16.82
CA PRO A 97 0.55 13.65 16.72
C PRO A 97 0.70 15.17 16.58
N LYS A 98 1.92 15.72 16.63
CA LYS A 98 2.15 17.18 16.56
C LYS A 98 2.04 17.71 15.14
N GLY A 99 2.53 16.95 14.17
CA GLY A 99 2.43 17.26 12.77
C GLY A 99 1.22 16.63 12.08
N PRO A 100 1.09 16.85 10.76
CA PRO A 100 -0.03 16.29 9.99
C PRO A 100 0.01 14.77 9.96
N ARG A 101 -1.19 14.17 9.94
CA ARG A 101 -1.34 12.72 9.78
C ARG A 101 -1.05 12.33 8.33
N GLY A 102 -0.26 11.28 8.15
CA GLY A 102 0.00 10.68 6.85
C GLY A 102 -0.97 9.55 6.52
N ALA A 103 -0.61 8.75 5.54
CA ALA A 103 -1.41 7.63 5.07
C ALA A 103 -0.90 6.27 5.55
N ASP A 104 0.31 6.19 6.12
CA ASP A 104 0.90 4.93 6.55
C ASP A 104 0.17 4.33 7.75
N ARG A 105 0.20 3.02 7.81
CA ARG A 105 -0.50 2.28 8.87
C ARG A 105 0.24 1.00 9.24
N LEU A 106 0.10 0.62 10.49
CA LEU A 106 0.49 -0.70 11.00
C LEU A 106 -0.77 -1.52 11.20
N THR A 107 -0.87 -2.64 10.49
CA THR A 107 -2.06 -3.46 10.41
C THR A 107 -1.76 -4.86 10.93
N ILE A 108 -2.69 -5.43 11.68
CA ILE A 108 -2.68 -6.85 12.07
C ILE A 108 -3.56 -7.59 11.07
N VAL A 109 -3.01 -8.64 10.48
CA VAL A 109 -3.68 -9.47 9.49
C VAL A 109 -3.99 -10.82 10.11
N THR A 110 -5.19 -11.32 9.88
CA THR A 110 -5.69 -12.55 10.49
C THR A 110 -6.31 -13.46 9.42
N ASP A 111 -6.01 -14.74 9.51
CA ASP A 111 -6.72 -15.81 8.83
C ASP A 111 -7.81 -16.29 9.80
N SER A 112 -9.06 -15.89 9.55
CA SER A 112 -10.17 -16.17 10.47
C SER A 112 -10.78 -17.54 10.23
N ASN A 113 -10.60 -18.11 9.04
CA ASN A 113 -11.19 -19.38 8.63
C ASN A 113 -10.18 -20.55 8.69
N GLY A 114 -8.89 -20.27 8.86
CA GLY A 114 -7.84 -21.29 9.00
C GLY A 114 -7.41 -21.93 7.69
N ASP A 115 -7.59 -21.27 6.54
CA ASP A 115 -7.21 -21.78 5.23
C ASP A 115 -5.78 -21.43 4.79
N GLY A 116 -5.05 -20.66 5.63
CA GLY A 116 -3.69 -20.21 5.37
C GLY A 116 -3.61 -18.87 4.64
N VAL A 117 -4.74 -18.29 4.24
CA VAL A 117 -4.83 -16.99 3.58
C VAL A 117 -5.54 -16.01 4.50
N ALA A 118 -4.93 -14.88 4.75
CA ALA A 118 -5.55 -13.86 5.58
C ALA A 118 -6.76 -13.25 4.87
N ASP A 119 -7.86 -13.16 5.59
CA ASP A 119 -9.14 -12.64 5.13
C ASP A 119 -9.60 -11.40 5.92
N GLU A 120 -8.97 -11.12 7.06
CA GLU A 120 -9.23 -9.95 7.87
C GLU A 120 -7.98 -9.09 8.06
N ALA A 121 -8.18 -7.77 8.09
CA ALA A 121 -7.14 -6.80 8.41
C ALA A 121 -7.69 -5.72 9.34
N ARG A 122 -6.97 -5.45 10.42
CA ARG A 122 -7.33 -4.41 11.39
C ARG A 122 -6.14 -3.48 11.62
N ASP A 123 -6.34 -2.19 11.39
CA ASP A 123 -5.31 -1.21 11.73
C ASP A 123 -5.11 -1.15 13.25
N PHE A 124 -3.89 -1.40 13.69
CA PHE A 124 -3.45 -1.16 15.06
C PHE A 124 -3.24 0.34 15.28
N ILE A 125 -2.55 0.98 14.34
CA ILE A 125 -2.37 2.42 14.28
C ILE A 125 -2.37 2.88 12.81
N ASN A 126 -2.96 4.04 12.55
CA ASN A 126 -2.95 4.68 11.24
C ASN A 126 -2.57 6.16 11.33
N GLY A 127 -2.41 6.80 10.19
CA GLY A 127 -2.01 8.19 10.11
C GLY A 127 -0.54 8.41 10.40
N LEU A 128 0.29 7.39 10.29
CA LEU A 128 1.74 7.47 10.36
C LEU A 128 2.28 8.18 9.11
N ASN A 129 3.46 8.79 9.24
CA ASN A 129 4.02 9.63 8.19
C ASN A 129 5.45 9.18 7.89
N LEU A 130 5.62 8.47 6.77
CA LEU A 130 6.87 7.83 6.32
C LEU A 130 7.43 6.81 7.32
N ALA A 131 6.58 5.98 7.88
CA ALA A 131 6.98 4.90 8.76
C ALA A 131 7.70 3.81 7.96
N SER A 132 8.95 3.50 8.31
CA SER A 132 9.82 2.59 7.55
C SER A 132 10.16 1.29 8.26
N GLY A 133 9.80 1.16 9.53
CA GLY A 133 10.05 -0.04 10.32
C GLY A 133 9.27 -0.03 11.62
N PHE A 134 9.17 -1.18 12.28
CA PHE A 134 8.55 -1.30 13.58
C PHE A 134 9.15 -2.48 14.36
N ALA A 135 8.93 -2.50 15.67
CA ALA A 135 9.25 -3.63 16.53
C ALA A 135 8.16 -3.82 17.58
N VAL A 136 7.72 -5.04 17.77
CA VAL A 136 6.75 -5.42 18.81
C VAL A 136 7.53 -5.84 20.05
N GLY A 137 7.17 -5.29 21.21
CA GLY A 137 7.82 -5.65 22.47
C GLY A 137 7.40 -4.77 23.65
N HIS A 138 7.78 -5.20 24.85
CA HIS A 138 7.52 -4.46 26.10
C HIS A 138 6.06 -3.99 26.29
N GLY A 139 5.08 -4.78 25.79
CA GLY A 139 3.66 -4.45 25.89
C GLY A 139 3.18 -3.39 24.91
N GLY A 140 3.98 -3.06 23.88
CA GLY A 140 3.66 -2.06 22.88
C GLY A 140 4.34 -2.29 21.54
N VAL A 141 4.30 -1.26 20.71
CA VAL A 141 4.96 -1.24 19.40
C VAL A 141 5.77 0.04 19.27
N PHE A 142 7.01 -0.08 18.84
CA PHE A 142 7.87 1.02 18.44
C PHE A 142 7.80 1.16 16.92
N VAL A 143 7.56 2.37 16.41
CA VAL A 143 7.48 2.69 14.99
C VAL A 143 8.43 3.83 14.66
#